data_3762ce4a463ca1c29178f244c8d20d0a
#
_entry.id   3762ce4a463ca1c29178f244c8d20d0a
#
_cell.length_a   1.000
_cell.length_b   1.000
_cell.length_c   1.000
_cell.angle_alpha   90.00
_cell.angle_beta   90.00
_cell.angle_gamma   90.00
#
_symmetry.space_group_name_H-M   'P 1'
#
loop_
_entity.id
_entity.type
_entity.pdbx_description
1 polymer ?
#
loop_
_entity_poly.entity_id
_entity_poly.type
_entity_poly.pdbx_seq_one_letter_code
_entity_poly.pdbx_strand_id
1 'polypeptide(L)'
;AEIIGVDGKLDLALIKIDAKNLPTVKWKSDADPQVGQWLVTPGLSMSPVSVGVLSVARRKIDPAPGVLGVQIDDAVGGALVKHVMRESGAEEAGLKPGDVILSVAGEEIDSARALSNFVRKFLPGDRVLVKVLREKEEVTAVVVLTDPQMLIYDRLREMQKKMGGALSRRKTGFTEVLQHDTVLRPEDCGGVIVDLQGNAIGLNIARAGRTKSFAIPANHVVPMIQKLKLKEYAPYNPLKDARQHTVSATTSS
;
A
#
# COMPACT_ATOMS: atom_id res chain seq x y z
N ALA A 1 -10.20 11.50 16.02
CA ALA A 1 -8.81 11.34 15.59
C ALA A 1 -8.51 12.29 14.42
N GLU A 2 -7.33 12.87 14.39
CA GLU A 2 -6.87 13.80 13.34
C GLU A 2 -5.64 13.20 12.65
N ILE A 3 -5.59 13.23 11.32
CA ILE A 3 -4.40 12.83 10.56
C ILE A 3 -3.45 14.03 10.53
N ILE A 4 -2.28 13.89 11.16
CA ILE A 4 -1.26 14.94 11.23
C ILE A 4 -0.43 14.97 9.97
N GLY A 5 -0.13 13.80 9.39
CA GLY A 5 0.62 13.68 8.14
C GLY A 5 0.69 12.25 7.64
N VAL A 6 1.02 12.09 6.37
CA VAL A 6 1.13 10.79 5.68
C VAL A 6 2.43 10.76 4.89
N ASP A 7 3.19 9.66 4.98
CA ASP A 7 4.28 9.35 4.07
C ASP A 7 3.89 8.17 3.17
N GLY A 8 3.56 8.46 1.91
CA GLY A 8 3.17 7.43 0.94
C GLY A 8 4.30 6.48 0.53
N LYS A 9 5.58 6.90 0.66
CA LYS A 9 6.73 6.03 0.32
C LYS A 9 6.90 4.92 1.34
N LEU A 10 6.77 5.26 2.63
CA LEU A 10 6.86 4.30 3.73
C LEU A 10 5.50 3.68 4.10
N ASP A 11 4.40 4.14 3.50
CA ASP A 11 3.04 3.70 3.86
C ASP A 11 2.71 3.94 5.33
N LEU A 12 3.07 5.12 5.82
CA LEU A 12 2.90 5.53 7.22
C LEU A 12 1.99 6.74 7.33
N ALA A 13 1.13 6.73 8.34
CA ALA A 13 0.33 7.88 8.74
C ALA A 13 0.53 8.17 10.23
N LEU A 14 0.67 9.45 10.58
CA LEU A 14 0.65 9.91 11.95
C LEU A 14 -0.75 10.41 12.30
N ILE A 15 -1.35 9.81 13.31
CA ILE A 15 -2.70 10.13 13.79
C ILE A 15 -2.60 10.69 15.20
N LYS A 16 -3.32 11.78 15.46
CA LYS A 16 -3.47 12.38 16.79
C LYS A 16 -4.87 12.09 17.34
N ILE A 17 -4.93 11.72 18.61
CA ILE A 17 -6.17 11.57 19.36
C ILE A 17 -6.16 12.47 20.57
N ASP A 18 -7.33 12.88 21.04
CA ASP A 18 -7.48 13.64 22.29
C ASP A 18 -7.57 12.66 23.48
N ALA A 19 -6.40 12.18 23.90
CA ALA A 19 -6.26 11.29 25.04
C ALA A 19 -4.94 11.60 25.76
N LYS A 20 -4.93 11.40 27.10
CA LYS A 20 -3.77 11.67 27.97
C LYS A 20 -3.35 10.39 28.67
N ASN A 21 -2.08 10.33 29.07
CA ASN A 21 -1.50 9.23 29.87
C ASN A 21 -1.66 7.85 29.22
N LEU A 22 -1.58 7.79 27.88
CA LEU A 22 -1.59 6.52 27.18
C LEU A 22 -0.26 5.78 27.38
N PRO A 23 -0.29 4.46 27.57
CA PRO A 23 0.92 3.66 27.54
C PRO A 23 1.59 3.77 26.18
N THR A 24 2.90 3.94 26.15
CA THR A 24 3.69 4.06 24.93
C THR A 24 4.68 2.93 24.81
N VAL A 25 5.03 2.56 23.57
CA VAL A 25 6.08 1.58 23.32
C VAL A 25 7.47 2.21 23.45
N LYS A 26 8.43 1.43 23.90
CA LYS A 26 9.84 1.83 23.90
C LYS A 26 10.47 1.46 22.55
N TRP A 27 10.74 2.45 21.73
CA TRP A 27 11.42 2.23 20.45
C TRP A 27 12.90 1.94 20.64
N LYS A 28 13.40 0.93 19.94
CA LYS A 28 14.81 0.57 19.86
C LYS A 28 15.32 0.80 18.42
N SER A 29 15.67 2.06 18.14
CA SER A 29 16.09 2.48 16.79
C SER A 29 17.44 1.89 16.35
N ASP A 30 18.29 1.51 17.29
CA ASP A 30 19.58 0.84 17.08
C ASP A 30 19.45 -0.69 17.01
N ALA A 31 18.22 -1.23 17.01
CA ALA A 31 18.01 -2.67 16.94
C ALA A 31 18.55 -3.22 15.62
N ASP A 32 19.36 -4.26 15.72
CA ASP A 32 19.80 -5.09 14.61
C ASP A 32 19.39 -6.55 14.84
N PRO A 33 18.10 -6.86 14.64
CA PRO A 33 17.58 -8.19 14.94
C PRO A 33 18.18 -9.24 13.99
N GLN A 34 18.59 -10.36 14.55
CA GLN A 34 19.21 -11.47 13.81
C GLN A 34 18.15 -12.46 13.31
N VAL A 35 18.42 -13.11 12.17
CA VAL A 35 17.58 -14.19 11.65
C VAL A 35 17.42 -15.28 12.71
N GLY A 36 16.17 -15.75 12.91
CA GLY A 36 15.81 -16.67 13.97
C GLY A 36 15.45 -16.01 15.31
N GLN A 37 15.64 -14.69 15.46
CA GLN A 37 15.22 -13.99 16.68
C GLN A 37 13.71 -14.01 16.81
N TRP A 38 13.20 -14.30 18.01
CA TRP A 38 11.79 -14.27 18.35
C TRP A 38 11.24 -12.85 18.30
N LEU A 39 10.07 -12.74 17.70
CA LEU A 39 9.34 -11.51 17.52
C LEU A 39 7.89 -11.68 17.93
N VAL A 40 7.31 -10.63 18.50
CA VAL A 40 5.93 -10.62 18.98
C VAL A 40 5.20 -9.41 18.39
N THR A 41 4.00 -9.62 17.89
CA THR A 41 3.05 -8.55 17.60
C THR A 41 2.06 -8.49 18.77
N PRO A 42 2.13 -7.47 19.64
CA PRO A 42 1.22 -7.34 20.76
C PRO A 42 -0.21 -7.08 20.29
N GLY A 43 -1.18 -7.48 21.11
CA GLY A 43 -2.60 -7.19 20.93
C GLY A 43 -3.16 -6.35 22.07
N LEU A 44 -4.46 -6.15 22.05
CA LEU A 44 -5.19 -5.47 23.15
C LEU A 44 -5.53 -6.42 24.30
N SER A 45 -5.38 -7.72 24.11
CA SER A 45 -5.64 -8.77 25.11
C SER A 45 -4.34 -9.25 25.75
N MET A 46 -4.46 -10.13 26.76
CA MET A 46 -3.32 -10.80 27.38
C MET A 46 -2.53 -11.69 26.40
N SER A 47 -3.19 -12.17 25.33
CA SER A 47 -2.53 -12.94 24.29
C SER A 47 -2.05 -12.02 23.16
N PRO A 48 -0.85 -12.25 22.62
CA PRO A 48 -0.38 -11.49 21.46
C PRO A 48 -1.22 -11.82 20.22
N VAL A 49 -1.25 -10.89 19.25
CA VAL A 49 -1.84 -11.13 17.92
C VAL A 49 -1.10 -12.27 17.22
N SER A 50 0.22 -12.24 17.27
CA SER A 50 1.05 -13.27 16.63
C SER A 50 2.45 -13.31 17.25
N VAL A 51 3.06 -14.49 17.20
CA VAL A 51 4.45 -14.75 17.58
C VAL A 51 5.14 -15.48 16.44
N GLY A 52 6.38 -15.18 16.18
CA GLY A 52 7.19 -15.81 15.14
C GLY A 52 8.65 -15.39 15.24
N VAL A 53 9.37 -15.51 14.14
CA VAL A 53 10.79 -15.20 14.09
C VAL A 53 11.13 -14.28 12.90
N LEU A 54 12.23 -13.55 13.02
CA LEU A 54 12.82 -12.88 11.88
C LEU A 54 13.29 -13.94 10.88
N SER A 55 12.68 -13.97 9.70
CA SER A 55 12.97 -14.98 8.67
C SER A 55 14.06 -14.53 7.71
N VAL A 56 14.14 -13.22 7.43
CA VAL A 56 15.15 -12.64 6.54
C VAL A 56 15.63 -11.32 7.11
N ALA A 57 16.93 -11.10 7.08
CA ALA A 57 17.56 -9.83 7.45
C ALA A 57 16.98 -8.64 6.64
N ARG A 58 17.36 -7.44 7.03
CA ARG A 58 16.94 -6.20 6.35
C ARG A 58 17.17 -6.29 4.84
N ARG A 59 16.16 -5.97 4.09
CA ARG A 59 16.25 -5.95 2.63
C ARG A 59 15.28 -4.95 2.00
N LYS A 60 15.61 -4.52 0.81
CA LYS A 60 14.70 -3.79 -0.09
C LYS A 60 13.70 -4.76 -0.72
N ILE A 61 12.49 -4.29 -0.91
CA ILE A 61 11.48 -4.96 -1.74
C ILE A 61 11.24 -4.05 -2.95
N ASP A 62 11.68 -4.49 -4.12
CA ASP A 62 11.49 -3.72 -5.33
C ASP A 62 10.01 -3.52 -5.65
N PRO A 63 9.64 -2.37 -6.22
CA PRO A 63 8.25 -2.10 -6.57
C PRO A 63 7.77 -3.01 -7.69
N ALA A 64 6.57 -3.58 -7.52
CA ALA A 64 5.81 -4.08 -8.65
C ALA A 64 4.97 -2.92 -9.22
N PRO A 65 4.75 -2.86 -10.54
CA PRO A 65 3.88 -1.84 -11.11
C PRO A 65 2.45 -2.02 -10.62
N GLY A 66 1.77 -0.91 -10.32
CA GLY A 66 0.35 -0.91 -10.04
C GLY A 66 -0.47 -1.14 -11.32
N VAL A 67 -1.68 -1.65 -11.18
CA VAL A 67 -2.64 -1.81 -12.28
C VAL A 67 -4.02 -1.31 -11.87
N LEU A 68 -4.80 -0.81 -12.84
CA LEU A 68 -6.20 -0.43 -12.62
C LEU A 68 -7.09 -1.65 -12.33
N GLY A 69 -6.76 -2.79 -12.95
CA GLY A 69 -7.57 -4.02 -12.89
C GLY A 69 -8.66 -4.04 -13.95
N VAL A 70 -8.33 -3.62 -15.16
CA VAL A 70 -9.20 -3.65 -16.33
C VAL A 70 -8.52 -4.39 -17.48
N GLN A 71 -9.32 -5.06 -18.31
CA GLN A 71 -8.91 -5.45 -19.66
C GLN A 71 -9.31 -4.33 -20.62
N ILE A 72 -8.39 -3.91 -21.45
CA ILE A 72 -8.53 -2.75 -22.31
C ILE A 72 -8.28 -3.11 -23.78
N ASP A 73 -8.87 -2.31 -24.65
CA ASP A 73 -8.65 -2.33 -26.08
C ASP A 73 -8.48 -0.88 -26.59
N ASP A 74 -7.99 -0.69 -27.80
CA ASP A 74 -7.89 0.63 -28.38
C ASP A 74 -9.28 1.18 -28.72
N ALA A 75 -9.47 2.49 -28.50
CA ALA A 75 -10.64 3.23 -28.93
C ALA A 75 -10.24 4.58 -29.50
N VAL A 76 -11.12 5.20 -30.25
CA VAL A 76 -10.89 6.57 -30.76
C VAL A 76 -10.79 7.52 -29.58
N GLY A 77 -9.62 8.13 -29.38
CA GLY A 77 -9.35 9.09 -28.34
C GLY A 77 -9.17 8.52 -26.94
N GLY A 78 -8.83 7.22 -26.81
CA GLY A 78 -8.59 6.64 -25.49
C GLY A 78 -8.44 5.13 -25.46
N ALA A 79 -8.59 4.54 -24.26
CA ALA A 79 -8.56 3.11 -24.03
C ALA A 79 -9.93 2.60 -23.58
N LEU A 80 -10.53 1.70 -24.36
CA LEU A 80 -11.84 1.09 -24.07
C LEU A 80 -11.71 0.03 -22.99
N VAL A 81 -12.49 0.13 -21.93
CA VAL A 81 -12.64 -0.91 -20.90
C VAL A 81 -13.53 -2.03 -21.42
N LYS A 82 -12.96 -3.21 -21.67
CA LYS A 82 -13.69 -4.42 -22.08
C LYS A 82 -14.25 -5.17 -20.87
N HIS A 83 -13.44 -5.27 -19.82
CA HIS A 83 -13.79 -6.00 -18.61
C HIS A 83 -13.17 -5.34 -17.41
N VAL A 84 -13.87 -5.32 -16.29
CA VAL A 84 -13.37 -4.88 -14.99
C VAL A 84 -13.17 -6.11 -14.11
N MET A 85 -11.95 -6.27 -13.61
CA MET A 85 -11.58 -7.40 -12.78
C MET A 85 -12.17 -7.26 -11.38
N ARG A 86 -12.64 -8.36 -10.82
CA ARG A 86 -13.19 -8.39 -9.46
C ARG A 86 -12.13 -8.01 -8.43
N GLU A 87 -12.56 -7.36 -7.35
CA GLU A 87 -11.73 -6.92 -6.24
C GLU A 87 -10.55 -6.02 -6.69
N SER A 88 -10.70 -5.36 -7.83
CA SER A 88 -9.74 -4.39 -8.35
C SER A 88 -10.08 -2.97 -7.92
N GLY A 89 -9.08 -2.08 -7.97
CA GLY A 89 -9.34 -0.67 -7.75
C GLY A 89 -10.31 -0.05 -8.77
N ALA A 90 -10.33 -0.56 -10.00
CA ALA A 90 -11.28 -0.14 -11.02
C ALA A 90 -12.73 -0.51 -10.64
N GLU A 91 -12.97 -1.73 -10.14
CA GLU A 91 -14.29 -2.15 -9.67
C GLU A 91 -14.75 -1.30 -8.48
N GLU A 92 -13.89 -1.10 -7.48
CA GLU A 92 -14.19 -0.29 -6.29
C GLU A 92 -14.47 1.18 -6.64
N ALA A 93 -13.80 1.70 -7.68
CA ALA A 93 -14.03 3.05 -8.19
C ALA A 93 -15.24 3.18 -9.11
N GLY A 94 -15.94 2.07 -9.40
CA GLY A 94 -17.15 2.05 -10.22
C GLY A 94 -16.91 2.22 -11.73
N LEU A 95 -15.73 1.85 -12.22
CA LEU A 95 -15.49 1.73 -13.67
C LEU A 95 -16.31 0.58 -14.24
N LYS A 96 -16.76 0.72 -15.49
CA LYS A 96 -17.66 -0.23 -16.14
C LYS A 96 -17.12 -0.65 -17.50
N PRO A 97 -17.45 -1.87 -17.97
CA PRO A 97 -17.28 -2.22 -19.38
C PRO A 97 -18.00 -1.19 -20.27
N GLY A 98 -17.35 -0.75 -21.34
CA GLY A 98 -17.84 0.30 -22.23
C GLY A 98 -17.30 1.70 -21.92
N ASP A 99 -16.69 1.95 -20.76
CA ASP A 99 -15.99 3.21 -20.48
C ASP A 99 -14.80 3.37 -21.41
N VAL A 100 -14.57 4.58 -21.93
CA VAL A 100 -13.34 4.94 -22.64
C VAL A 100 -12.49 5.81 -21.73
N ILE A 101 -11.32 5.32 -21.33
CA ILE A 101 -10.39 6.06 -20.47
C ILE A 101 -9.73 7.14 -21.32
N LEU A 102 -9.97 8.42 -20.96
CA LEU A 102 -9.45 9.61 -21.65
C LEU A 102 -8.18 10.13 -20.99
N SER A 103 -8.09 10.08 -19.65
CA SER A 103 -6.89 10.53 -18.95
C SER A 103 -6.71 9.80 -17.62
N VAL A 104 -5.44 9.71 -17.17
CA VAL A 104 -5.05 9.19 -15.86
C VAL A 104 -4.10 10.15 -15.21
N ALA A 105 -4.38 10.56 -13.96
CA ALA A 105 -3.57 11.52 -13.19
C ALA A 105 -3.26 12.82 -13.95
N GLY A 106 -4.15 13.26 -14.86
CA GLY A 106 -4.01 14.44 -15.68
C GLY A 106 -3.27 14.27 -17.00
N GLU A 107 -2.71 13.08 -17.26
CA GLU A 107 -2.09 12.74 -18.54
C GLU A 107 -3.14 12.19 -19.51
N GLU A 108 -3.18 12.72 -20.72
CA GLU A 108 -4.09 12.24 -21.77
C GLU A 108 -3.69 10.86 -22.27
N ILE A 109 -4.68 10.01 -22.47
CA ILE A 109 -4.51 8.64 -22.93
C ILE A 109 -5.15 8.50 -24.31
N ASP A 110 -4.34 8.18 -25.32
CA ASP A 110 -4.77 8.02 -26.70
C ASP A 110 -4.95 6.55 -27.12
N SER A 111 -4.43 5.60 -26.34
CA SER A 111 -4.42 4.18 -26.67
C SER A 111 -4.32 3.28 -25.43
N ALA A 112 -4.71 2.03 -25.58
CA ALA A 112 -4.54 0.99 -24.55
C ALA A 112 -3.05 0.80 -24.16
N ARG A 113 -2.16 0.93 -25.14
CA ARG A 113 -0.72 0.84 -24.91
C ARG A 113 -0.20 2.02 -24.09
N ALA A 114 -0.63 3.25 -24.39
CA ALA A 114 -0.27 4.45 -23.64
C ALA A 114 -0.74 4.32 -22.18
N LEU A 115 -1.99 3.91 -21.98
CA LEU A 115 -2.53 3.64 -20.63
C LEU A 115 -1.67 2.63 -19.86
N SER A 116 -1.36 1.49 -20.45
CA SER A 116 -0.57 0.45 -19.81
C SER A 116 0.83 0.95 -19.43
N ASN A 117 1.49 1.68 -20.31
CA ASN A 117 2.82 2.23 -20.06
C ASN A 117 2.79 3.32 -18.98
N PHE A 118 1.76 4.15 -18.98
CA PHE A 118 1.64 5.23 -18.00
C PHE A 118 1.34 4.71 -16.59
N VAL A 119 0.38 3.80 -16.45
CA VAL A 119 -0.02 3.23 -15.14
C VAL A 119 1.12 2.45 -14.48
N ARG A 120 2.02 1.84 -15.25
CA ARG A 120 3.21 1.13 -14.71
C ARG A 120 4.19 2.03 -13.96
N LYS A 121 4.09 3.35 -14.08
CA LYS A 121 4.93 4.30 -13.31
C LYS A 121 4.49 4.42 -11.85
N PHE A 122 3.31 3.94 -11.51
CA PHE A 122 2.73 4.01 -10.18
C PHE A 122 2.83 2.67 -9.44
N LEU A 123 2.70 2.71 -8.13
CA LEU A 123 2.78 1.55 -7.26
C LEU A 123 1.38 1.03 -6.88
N PRO A 124 1.25 -0.25 -6.51
CA PRO A 124 0.05 -0.74 -5.85
C PRO A 124 -0.25 0.08 -4.60
N GLY A 125 -1.50 0.49 -4.44
CA GLY A 125 -1.95 1.37 -3.36
C GLY A 125 -1.95 2.86 -3.72
N ASP A 126 -1.27 3.28 -4.79
CA ASP A 126 -1.36 4.66 -5.26
C ASP A 126 -2.77 4.98 -5.75
N ARG A 127 -3.19 6.22 -5.51
CA ARG A 127 -4.50 6.73 -5.92
C ARG A 127 -4.34 7.58 -7.16
N VAL A 128 -4.98 7.20 -8.24
CA VAL A 128 -4.95 7.94 -9.50
C VAL A 128 -6.34 8.42 -9.87
N LEU A 129 -6.41 9.67 -10.35
CA LEU A 129 -7.63 10.23 -10.90
C LEU A 129 -7.78 9.72 -12.33
N VAL A 130 -8.86 9.03 -12.62
CA VAL A 130 -9.17 8.49 -13.96
C VAL A 130 -10.39 9.22 -14.50
N LYS A 131 -10.26 9.82 -15.69
CA LYS A 131 -11.36 10.41 -16.42
C LYS A 131 -11.77 9.45 -17.53
N VAL A 132 -13.05 9.14 -17.60
CA VAL A 132 -13.62 8.24 -18.61
C VAL A 132 -14.78 8.92 -19.35
N LEU A 133 -14.99 8.53 -20.58
CA LEU A 133 -16.21 8.81 -21.34
C LEU A 133 -17.16 7.63 -21.18
N ARG A 134 -18.32 7.86 -20.59
CA ARG A 134 -19.40 6.88 -20.39
C ARG A 134 -20.68 7.42 -21.01
N GLU A 135 -21.26 6.71 -21.99
CA GLU A 135 -22.53 7.11 -22.63
C GLU A 135 -22.55 8.58 -23.09
N LYS A 136 -21.42 9.10 -23.59
CA LYS A 136 -21.17 10.50 -24.00
C LYS A 136 -20.98 11.52 -22.88
N GLU A 137 -20.96 11.11 -21.63
CA GLU A 137 -20.68 11.96 -20.48
C GLU A 137 -19.29 11.69 -19.90
N GLU A 138 -18.59 12.75 -19.51
CA GLU A 138 -17.32 12.60 -18.81
C GLU A 138 -17.56 12.30 -17.34
N VAL A 139 -17.02 11.17 -16.87
CA VAL A 139 -17.07 10.74 -15.48
C VAL A 139 -15.64 10.69 -14.93
N THR A 140 -15.47 11.16 -13.70
CA THR A 140 -14.18 11.11 -13.02
C THR A 140 -14.26 10.21 -11.80
N ALA A 141 -13.30 9.29 -11.67
CA ALA A 141 -13.20 8.35 -10.56
C ALA A 141 -11.79 8.36 -9.97
N VAL A 142 -11.67 8.15 -8.66
CA VAL A 142 -10.37 7.91 -8.00
C VAL A 142 -10.16 6.42 -7.88
N VAL A 143 -9.19 5.89 -8.60
CA VAL A 143 -8.85 4.46 -8.60
C VAL A 143 -7.64 4.22 -7.71
N VAL A 144 -7.74 3.26 -6.79
CA VAL A 144 -6.60 2.76 -6.01
C VAL A 144 -5.96 1.63 -6.79
N LEU A 145 -4.71 1.81 -7.23
CA LEU A 145 -4.03 0.80 -8.04
C LEU A 145 -3.82 -0.50 -7.26
N THR A 146 -4.05 -1.60 -7.93
CA THR A 146 -4.00 -2.96 -7.37
C THR A 146 -2.67 -3.63 -7.74
N ASP A 147 -2.16 -4.53 -6.89
CA ASP A 147 -1.05 -5.41 -7.22
C ASP A 147 -1.53 -6.42 -8.29
N PRO A 148 -0.86 -6.50 -9.47
CA PRO A 148 -1.27 -7.42 -10.52
C PRO A 148 -1.33 -8.88 -10.06
N GLN A 149 -0.51 -9.29 -9.10
CA GLN A 149 -0.57 -10.63 -8.53
C GLN A 149 -1.88 -10.92 -7.77
N MET A 150 -2.59 -9.88 -7.34
CA MET A 150 -3.89 -10.04 -6.70
C MET A 150 -5.01 -10.33 -7.72
N LEU A 151 -4.81 -9.98 -8.99
CA LEU A 151 -5.84 -10.11 -10.04
C LEU A 151 -5.72 -11.40 -10.87
N ILE A 152 -4.55 -12.02 -10.90
CA ILE A 152 -4.26 -13.16 -11.80
C ILE A 152 -4.89 -14.48 -11.32
N TYR A 153 -5.32 -14.59 -10.06
CA TYR A 153 -5.62 -15.88 -9.46
C TYR A 153 -6.91 -15.93 -8.65
N ASP A 154 -8.06 -15.62 -9.23
CA ASP A 154 -9.36 -15.74 -8.51
C ASP A 154 -9.54 -17.13 -7.87
N ARG A 155 -9.21 -18.23 -8.58
CA ARG A 155 -9.27 -19.59 -8.02
C ARG A 155 -8.21 -19.87 -6.96
N LEU A 156 -6.96 -19.48 -7.20
CA LEU A 156 -5.87 -19.65 -6.24
C LEU A 156 -6.05 -18.75 -5.03
N ARG A 157 -6.66 -17.58 -5.21
CA ARG A 157 -6.96 -16.62 -4.15
C ARG A 157 -8.05 -17.12 -3.21
N GLU A 158 -9.11 -17.74 -3.73
CA GLU A 158 -10.11 -18.40 -2.89
C GLU A 158 -9.50 -19.54 -2.07
N MET A 159 -8.62 -20.32 -2.67
CA MET A 159 -7.86 -21.35 -1.93
C MET A 159 -6.91 -20.71 -0.90
N GLN A 160 -6.22 -19.63 -1.23
CA GLN A 160 -5.35 -18.92 -0.29
C GLN A 160 -6.14 -18.24 0.84
N LYS A 161 -7.30 -17.64 0.57
CA LYS A 161 -8.20 -17.12 1.61
C LYS A 161 -8.64 -18.24 2.57
N LYS A 162 -8.99 -19.42 2.04
CA LYS A 162 -9.36 -20.60 2.84
C LYS A 162 -8.19 -21.19 3.64
N MET A 163 -6.96 -21.08 3.13
CA MET A 163 -5.76 -21.69 3.72
C MET A 163 -4.88 -20.75 4.54
N GLY A 164 -5.10 -19.45 4.52
CA GLY A 164 -4.19 -18.54 5.18
C GLY A 164 -4.69 -17.10 5.40
N GLY A 165 -5.91 -16.74 4.95
CA GLY A 165 -6.48 -15.40 5.09
C GLY A 165 -6.00 -14.39 4.05
N ALA A 166 -6.54 -13.16 4.12
CA ALA A 166 -6.28 -12.08 3.18
C ALA A 166 -4.81 -11.61 3.20
N LEU A 167 -4.33 -11.14 2.06
CA LEU A 167 -3.02 -10.48 1.92
C LEU A 167 -3.21 -8.96 1.82
N SER A 168 -2.17 -8.21 2.21
CA SER A 168 -2.16 -6.75 2.08
C SER A 168 -2.18 -6.33 0.62
N ARG A 169 -2.85 -5.21 0.31
CA ARG A 169 -2.91 -4.66 -1.05
C ARG A 169 -1.54 -4.21 -1.53
N ARG A 170 -0.78 -3.51 -0.68
CA ARG A 170 0.60 -3.13 -0.94
C ARG A 170 1.54 -4.12 -0.25
N LYS A 171 2.42 -4.75 -1.03
CA LYS A 171 3.43 -5.74 -0.56
C LYS A 171 4.79 -5.53 -1.20
N THR A 172 4.96 -4.47 -1.98
CA THR A 172 6.17 -4.16 -2.75
C THR A 172 6.47 -2.67 -2.69
N GLY A 173 7.64 -2.26 -3.16
CA GLY A 173 8.05 -0.86 -3.17
C GLY A 173 8.46 -0.33 -1.80
N PHE A 174 9.04 -1.18 -0.95
CA PHE A 174 9.56 -0.78 0.34
C PHE A 174 11.09 -0.66 0.30
N THR A 175 11.61 0.47 0.74
CA THR A 175 13.06 0.77 0.72
C THR A 175 13.85 -0.14 1.63
N GLU A 176 13.31 -0.48 2.79
CA GLU A 176 13.88 -1.43 3.72
C GLU A 176 12.80 -2.05 4.59
N VAL A 177 12.83 -3.36 4.74
CA VAL A 177 11.93 -4.11 5.63
C VAL A 177 12.67 -5.18 6.41
N LEU A 178 12.12 -5.52 7.57
CA LEU A 178 12.33 -6.76 8.28
C LEU A 178 11.30 -7.77 7.77
N GLN A 179 11.72 -8.96 7.33
CA GLN A 179 10.77 -10.02 6.98
C GLN A 179 10.69 -11.03 8.11
N HIS A 180 9.48 -11.33 8.53
CA HIS A 180 9.19 -12.28 9.60
C HIS A 180 8.03 -13.21 9.22
N ASP A 181 7.90 -14.31 9.94
CA ASP A 181 6.88 -15.33 9.68
C ASP A 181 5.65 -15.24 10.58
N THR A 182 5.54 -14.17 11.40
CA THR A 182 4.33 -13.95 12.19
C THR A 182 3.12 -13.86 11.28
N VAL A 183 2.07 -14.59 11.62
CA VAL A 183 0.84 -14.61 10.83
C VAL A 183 -0.02 -13.41 11.23
N LEU A 184 -0.08 -12.43 10.35
CA LEU A 184 -0.89 -11.22 10.51
C LEU A 184 -2.09 -11.26 9.59
N ARG A 185 -3.10 -10.47 9.90
CA ARG A 185 -4.14 -10.06 8.95
C ARG A 185 -3.80 -8.66 8.44
N PRO A 186 -4.31 -8.20 7.28
CA PRO A 186 -4.08 -6.84 6.81
C PRO A 186 -4.48 -5.76 7.83
N GLU A 187 -5.53 -6.00 8.61
CA GLU A 187 -6.00 -5.12 9.68
C GLU A 187 -5.10 -5.09 10.92
N ASP A 188 -4.20 -6.05 11.08
CA ASP A 188 -3.19 -6.05 12.15
C ASP A 188 -1.95 -5.23 11.75
N CYS A 189 -1.84 -4.81 10.47
CA CYS A 189 -0.80 -3.90 10.01
C CYS A 189 -1.01 -2.50 10.58
N GLY A 190 0.09 -1.81 10.88
CA GLY A 190 0.11 -0.58 11.69
C GLY A 190 0.43 -0.84 13.17
N GLY A 191 0.37 -2.09 13.63
CA GLY A 191 0.83 -2.51 14.95
C GLY A 191 2.35 -2.64 15.02
N VAL A 192 2.91 -2.42 16.21
CA VAL A 192 4.35 -2.61 16.43
C VAL A 192 4.73 -4.09 16.44
N ILE A 193 5.99 -4.37 16.08
CA ILE A 193 6.62 -5.66 16.34
C ILE A 193 7.72 -5.45 17.38
N VAL A 194 7.74 -6.29 18.40
CA VAL A 194 8.64 -6.17 19.55
C VAL A 194 9.54 -7.37 19.71
N ASP A 195 10.69 -7.17 20.37
CA ASP A 195 11.54 -8.25 20.85
C ASP A 195 10.97 -8.86 22.15
N LEU A 196 11.60 -9.93 22.67
CA LEU A 196 11.16 -10.58 23.92
C LEU A 196 11.35 -9.71 25.17
N GLN A 197 12.06 -8.59 25.08
CA GLN A 197 12.21 -7.58 26.13
C GLN A 197 11.12 -6.50 26.04
N GLY A 198 10.20 -6.57 25.06
CA GLY A 198 9.14 -5.61 24.85
C GLY A 198 9.57 -4.32 24.12
N ASN A 199 10.78 -4.26 23.59
CA ASN A 199 11.21 -3.10 22.81
C ASN A 199 10.64 -3.17 21.40
N ALA A 200 10.06 -2.07 20.90
CA ALA A 200 9.58 -1.96 19.53
C ALA A 200 10.77 -1.84 18.56
N ILE A 201 10.94 -2.84 17.71
CA ILE A 201 12.01 -2.92 16.71
C ILE A 201 11.53 -2.55 15.30
N GLY A 202 10.24 -2.45 15.11
CA GLY A 202 9.63 -2.07 13.83
C GLY A 202 8.12 -1.90 13.91
N LEU A 203 7.54 -1.54 12.76
CA LEU A 203 6.11 -1.38 12.55
C LEU A 203 5.65 -2.30 11.43
N ASN A 204 4.69 -3.18 11.70
CA ASN A 204 4.13 -4.09 10.70
C ASN A 204 3.41 -3.29 9.60
N ILE A 205 3.73 -3.53 8.34
CA ILE A 205 3.18 -2.78 7.20
C ILE A 205 2.44 -3.66 6.21
N ALA A 206 2.81 -4.92 6.07
CA ALA A 206 2.18 -5.77 5.07
C ALA A 206 2.25 -7.24 5.44
N ARG A 207 1.17 -7.94 5.15
CA ARG A 207 1.16 -9.38 4.96
C ARG A 207 1.37 -9.69 3.48
N ALA A 208 2.53 -10.19 3.13
CA ALA A 208 2.94 -10.42 1.74
C ALA A 208 2.80 -11.88 1.27
N GLY A 209 2.53 -12.80 2.20
CA GLY A 209 2.38 -14.22 1.90
C GLY A 209 1.84 -15.01 3.09
N ARG A 210 1.77 -16.32 2.93
CA ARG A 210 1.24 -17.21 3.98
C ARG A 210 2.09 -17.12 5.27
N THR A 211 3.41 -17.17 5.12
CA THR A 211 4.42 -17.09 6.20
C THR A 211 5.38 -15.92 5.95
N LYS A 212 4.87 -14.83 5.36
CA LYS A 212 5.69 -13.69 4.98
C LYS A 212 4.95 -12.41 5.34
N SER A 213 5.43 -11.76 6.37
CA SER A 213 5.01 -10.43 6.81
C SER A 213 6.20 -9.49 6.78
N PHE A 214 5.93 -8.20 6.58
CA PHE A 214 6.93 -7.16 6.52
C PHE A 214 6.70 -6.14 7.62
N ALA A 215 7.80 -5.68 8.22
CA ALA A 215 7.80 -4.54 9.14
C ALA A 215 8.85 -3.51 8.70
N ILE A 216 8.52 -2.22 8.83
CA ILE A 216 9.50 -1.14 8.69
C ILE A 216 10.36 -1.14 9.95
N PRO A 217 11.70 -1.16 9.85
CA PRO A 217 12.58 -1.09 11.00
C PRO A 217 12.41 0.22 11.79
N ALA A 218 12.60 0.17 13.12
CA ALA A 218 12.44 1.30 14.01
C ALA A 218 13.32 2.51 13.65
N ASN A 219 14.53 2.29 13.09
CA ASN A 219 15.41 3.35 12.62
C ASN A 219 14.83 4.18 11.46
N HIS A 220 13.85 3.68 10.71
CA HIS A 220 13.10 4.44 9.71
C HIS A 220 11.82 5.04 10.31
N VAL A 221 11.13 4.31 11.19
CA VAL A 221 9.87 4.75 11.79
C VAL A 221 10.09 5.98 12.68
N VAL A 222 11.07 5.94 13.58
CA VAL A 222 11.28 7.00 14.58
C VAL A 222 11.62 8.35 13.95
N PRO A 223 12.57 8.47 13.00
CA PRO A 223 12.83 9.73 12.32
C PRO A 223 11.62 10.23 11.51
N MET A 224 10.82 9.32 10.93
CA MET A 224 9.63 9.69 10.19
C MET A 224 8.55 10.28 11.09
N ILE A 225 8.33 9.70 12.28
CA ILE A 225 7.42 10.28 13.28
C ILE A 225 7.82 11.72 13.60
N GLN A 226 9.12 12.01 13.75
CA GLN A 226 9.61 13.37 14.02
C GLN A 226 9.28 14.32 12.87
N LYS A 227 9.57 13.92 11.62
CA LYS A 227 9.25 14.72 10.42
C LYS A 227 7.76 15.00 10.28
N LEU A 228 6.91 14.00 10.49
CA LEU A 228 5.46 14.15 10.43
C LEU A 228 4.93 15.08 11.53
N LYS A 229 5.53 15.07 12.74
CA LYS A 229 5.18 16.00 13.84
C LYS A 229 5.52 17.45 13.49
N LEU A 230 6.61 17.70 12.79
CA LEU A 230 7.06 19.05 12.39
C LEU A 230 6.21 19.64 11.25
N LYS A 231 5.19 18.93 10.77
CA LYS A 231 4.35 19.34 9.63
C LYS A 231 5.15 19.63 8.36
N GLU A 232 6.29 19.01 8.18
CA GLU A 232 7.07 19.07 6.94
C GLU A 232 6.33 18.42 5.77
N TYR A 233 5.26 17.69 6.06
CA TYR A 233 4.33 17.13 5.10
C TYR A 233 3.02 17.92 5.11
N ALA A 234 2.54 18.28 3.91
CA ALA A 234 1.24 18.91 3.78
C ALA A 234 0.14 17.99 4.35
N PRO A 235 -0.94 18.55 4.95
CA PRO A 235 -2.04 17.73 5.42
C PRO A 235 -2.59 16.88 4.27
N TYR A 236 -2.80 15.60 4.55
CA TYR A 236 -3.31 14.64 3.55
C TYR A 236 -4.59 15.16 2.90
N ASN A 237 -4.54 15.43 1.61
CA ASN A 237 -5.68 15.77 0.80
C ASN A 237 -5.81 14.73 -0.32
N PRO A 238 -6.80 13.81 -0.23
CA PRO A 238 -6.92 12.72 -1.19
C PRO A 238 -7.06 13.18 -2.66
N LEU A 239 -7.52 14.40 -2.88
CA LEU A 239 -7.67 14.99 -4.22
C LEU A 239 -6.40 15.72 -4.70
N LYS A 240 -5.58 16.26 -3.77
CA LYS A 240 -4.32 16.93 -4.11
C LYS A 240 -3.16 15.96 -4.22
N ASP A 241 -3.13 14.92 -3.38
CA ASP A 241 -2.05 13.94 -3.38
C ASP A 241 -2.11 13.04 -4.62
N ALA A 242 -3.30 12.82 -5.20
CA ALA A 242 -3.44 12.22 -6.52
C ALA A 242 -2.75 13.04 -7.65
N ARG A 243 -2.57 14.36 -7.46
CA ARG A 243 -1.91 15.25 -8.44
C ARG A 243 -0.39 15.38 -8.21
N GLN A 244 0.10 15.20 -6.99
CA GLN A 244 1.53 15.41 -6.68
C GLN A 244 2.42 14.27 -7.19
N HIS A 245 1.88 13.07 -7.36
CA HIS A 245 2.61 11.97 -8.01
C HIS A 245 2.85 12.20 -9.50
N THR A 246 2.12 13.13 -10.13
CA THR A 246 2.29 13.47 -11.55
C THR A 246 3.58 14.28 -11.81
N VAL A 247 4.06 15.08 -10.85
CA VAL A 247 5.18 16.00 -11.04
C VAL A 247 6.54 15.33 -10.82
N SER A 248 6.64 14.31 -9.98
CA SER A 248 7.91 13.63 -9.72
C SER A 248 8.33 12.60 -10.78
N ALA A 249 7.42 12.22 -11.68
CA ALA A 249 7.72 11.30 -12.79
C ALA A 249 8.36 11.98 -14.01
N THR A 250 8.33 13.32 -14.07
CA THR A 250 8.78 14.09 -15.25
C THR A 250 10.19 14.68 -15.12
N THR A 251 10.90 14.49 -14.00
CA THR A 251 12.22 15.11 -13.74
C THR A 251 13.39 14.14 -13.69
N SER A 252 13.29 12.99 -14.31
CA SER A 252 14.44 12.10 -14.57
C SER A 252 14.50 11.75 -16.05
N SER A 253 14.96 12.74 -16.83
CA SER A 253 15.52 12.54 -18.17
C SER A 253 17.03 12.52 -18.04
#